data_e5ccc7bd980f0c6c7f30ecadb434a00a
#
_entry.id   e5ccc7bd980f0c6c7f30ecadb434a00a
#
_cell.length_a   1.000
_cell.length_b   1.000
_cell.length_c   1.000
_cell.angle_alpha   90.00
_cell.angle_beta   90.00
_cell.angle_gamma   90.00
#
_symmetry.space_group_name_H-M   'P 1'
#
loop_
_entity.id
_entity.type
_entity.pdbx_description
1 polymer ?
#
loop_
_entity_poly.entity_id
_entity_poly.type
_entity_poly.pdbx_seq_one_letter_code
_entity_poly.pdbx_strand_id
1 'polypeptide(L)'
;MKRVRVGNGCGFWGDDIDAPVRLAAGGRLDYLTLEYLAELTMSILARLRQRDPRAGFAHDFLDVLARLAPHLAAQPKLKIVTNAGGM
;
A
#
# COMPACT_ATOMS: atom_id res chain seq x y z
N MET A 1 17.30 1.38 23.98
CA MET A 1 16.51 0.47 23.14
C MET A 1 15.96 1.24 21.93
N LYS A 2 16.18 0.73 20.76
CA LYS A 2 15.66 1.35 19.54
C LYS A 2 14.19 0.96 19.36
N ARG A 3 13.33 1.96 19.10
CA ARG A 3 11.91 1.73 18.83
C ARG A 3 11.62 1.99 17.36
N VAL A 4 10.76 1.16 16.79
CA VAL A 4 10.29 1.29 15.40
C VAL A 4 8.77 1.35 15.44
N ARG A 5 8.20 2.32 14.73
CA ARG A 5 6.76 2.48 14.62
C ARG A 5 6.31 2.02 13.25
N VAL A 6 5.43 1.03 13.23
CA VAL A 6 4.88 0.46 12.00
C VAL A 6 3.36 0.68 12.02
N GLY A 7 2.85 1.34 11.00
CA GLY A 7 1.42 1.50 10.81
C GLY A 7 0.94 0.63 9.66
N ASN A 8 -0.17 -0.08 9.85
CA ASN A 8 -0.77 -0.87 8.79
C ASN A 8 -1.95 -0.11 8.19
N GLY A 9 -1.85 0.24 6.91
CA GLY A 9 -2.81 1.10 6.22
C GLY A 9 -3.97 0.39 5.56
N CYS A 10 -3.82 -0.90 5.25
CA CYS A 10 -4.93 -1.68 4.67
C CYS A 10 -4.71 -3.17 4.88
N GLY A 11 -5.80 -3.95 4.79
CA GLY A 11 -5.78 -5.39 5.00
C GLY A 11 -6.22 -6.23 3.80
N PHE A 12 -6.72 -5.61 2.75
CA PHE A 12 -7.16 -6.31 1.54
C PHE A 12 -7.28 -5.35 0.36
N TRP A 13 -7.32 -5.90 -0.85
CA TRP A 13 -7.57 -5.11 -2.05
C TRP A 13 -9.04 -4.65 -2.07
N GLY A 14 -9.24 -3.35 -2.15
CA GLY A 14 -10.58 -2.73 -2.06
C GLY A 14 -10.87 -2.10 -0.71
N ASP A 15 -9.90 -2.10 0.21
CA ASP A 15 -10.01 -1.43 1.51
C ASP A 15 -10.04 0.09 1.34
N ASP A 16 -10.30 0.81 2.42
CA ASP A 16 -10.37 2.27 2.45
C ASP A 16 -9.04 2.89 2.00
N ILE A 17 -9.02 3.52 0.85
CA ILE A 17 -7.81 4.12 0.28
C ILE A 17 -7.34 5.35 1.05
N ASP A 18 -8.18 5.95 1.89
CA ASP A 18 -7.81 7.11 2.70
C ASP A 18 -7.21 6.72 4.06
N ALA A 19 -7.40 5.49 4.50
CA ALA A 19 -6.86 5.03 5.79
C ALA A 19 -5.33 5.16 5.86
N PRO A 20 -4.56 4.69 4.86
CA PRO A 20 -3.10 4.87 4.91
C PRO A 20 -2.69 6.33 4.86
N VAL A 21 -3.46 7.17 4.20
CA VAL A 21 -3.19 8.61 4.12
C VAL A 21 -3.37 9.25 5.50
N ARG A 22 -4.45 8.91 6.21
CA ARG A 22 -4.69 9.40 7.57
C ARG A 22 -3.60 8.95 8.54
N LEU A 23 -3.13 7.70 8.42
CA LEU A 23 -2.04 7.19 9.24
C LEU A 23 -0.75 7.97 8.99
N ALA A 24 -0.41 8.20 7.73
CA ALA A 24 0.81 8.94 7.38
C ALA A 24 0.74 10.38 7.86
N ALA A 25 -0.43 11.02 7.72
CA ALA A 25 -0.62 12.42 8.11
C ALA A 25 -0.57 12.62 9.63
N GLY A 26 -1.16 11.70 10.40
CA GLY A 26 -1.30 11.83 11.85
C GLY A 26 -0.23 11.13 12.67
N GLY A 27 0.54 10.23 12.07
CA GLY A 27 1.47 9.38 12.76
C GLY A 27 2.92 9.83 12.63
N ARG A 28 3.74 9.28 13.51
CA ARG A 28 5.20 9.38 13.44
C ARG A 28 5.71 7.97 13.13
N LEU A 29 5.49 7.53 11.90
CA LEU A 29 5.78 6.18 11.48
C LEU A 29 7.17 6.08 10.87
N ASP A 30 7.84 4.96 11.11
CA ASP A 30 9.06 4.58 10.40
C ASP A 30 8.71 3.81 9.14
N TYR A 31 7.67 2.96 9.23
CA TYR A 31 7.18 2.15 8.12
C TYR A 31 5.67 2.21 8.03
N LEU A 32 5.16 2.33 6.83
CA LEU A 32 3.73 2.20 6.51
C LEU A 32 3.57 0.94 5.67
N THR A 33 2.81 -0.03 6.16
CA THR A 33 2.55 -1.26 5.43
C THR A 33 1.18 -1.20 4.77
N LEU A 34 1.11 -1.75 3.56
CA LEU A 34 -0.13 -1.85 2.79
C LEU A 34 -0.27 -3.30 2.35
N GLU A 35 -1.12 -4.04 3.05
CA GLU A 35 -1.36 -5.46 2.83
C GLU A 35 -2.62 -5.65 2.00
N TYR A 36 -2.47 -6.24 0.81
CA TYR A 36 -3.59 -6.43 -0.13
C TYR A 36 -4.15 -7.85 -0.13
N LEU A 37 -3.82 -8.64 0.88
CA LEU A 37 -4.34 -10.01 1.10
C LEU A 37 -3.91 -10.96 -0.01
N ALA A 38 -2.70 -11.48 0.10
CA ALA A 38 -2.03 -12.24 -0.95
C ALA A 38 -2.80 -13.50 -1.40
N GLU A 39 -3.40 -14.23 -0.48
CA GLU A 39 -4.05 -15.52 -0.76
C GLU A 39 -5.15 -15.42 -1.79
N LEU A 40 -5.99 -14.39 -1.68
CA LEU A 40 -7.10 -14.16 -2.60
C LEU A 40 -6.69 -13.23 -3.74
N THR A 41 -6.03 -12.12 -3.39
CA THR A 41 -5.69 -11.06 -4.32
C THR A 41 -4.76 -11.56 -5.43
N MET A 42 -3.76 -12.36 -5.10
CA MET A 42 -2.80 -12.83 -6.09
C MET A 42 -3.46 -13.71 -7.15
N SER A 43 -4.46 -14.53 -6.76
CA SER A 43 -5.22 -15.34 -7.72
C SER A 43 -6.00 -14.47 -8.70
N ILE A 44 -6.64 -13.41 -8.20
CA ILE A 44 -7.40 -12.47 -9.04
C ILE A 44 -6.45 -11.71 -9.98
N LEU A 45 -5.32 -11.24 -9.45
CA LEU A 45 -4.36 -10.46 -10.23
C LEU A 45 -3.70 -11.31 -11.32
N ALA A 46 -3.38 -12.57 -11.03
CA ALA A 46 -2.84 -13.49 -12.02
C ALA A 46 -3.81 -13.68 -13.18
N ARG A 47 -5.10 -13.81 -12.88
CA ARG A 47 -6.15 -13.95 -13.89
C ARG A 47 -6.29 -12.71 -14.75
N LEU A 48 -6.22 -11.53 -14.13
CA LEU A 48 -6.26 -10.27 -14.86
C LEU A 48 -5.06 -10.13 -15.80
N ARG A 49 -3.88 -10.53 -15.36
CA ARG A 49 -2.66 -10.47 -16.15
C ARG A 49 -2.71 -11.39 -17.38
N GLN A 50 -3.41 -12.52 -17.29
CA GLN A 50 -3.61 -13.41 -18.44
C GLN A 50 -4.40 -12.73 -19.56
N ARG A 51 -5.32 -11.84 -19.21
CA ARG A 51 -6.13 -11.07 -20.16
C ARG A 51 -5.43 -9.82 -20.66
N ASP A 52 -4.65 -9.17 -19.80
CA ASP A 52 -3.91 -7.95 -20.12
C ASP A 52 -2.53 -8.01 -19.46
N PRO A 53 -1.43 -8.11 -20.24
CA PRO A 53 -0.08 -8.17 -19.68
C PRO A 53 0.31 -6.98 -18.83
N ARG A 54 -0.41 -5.85 -18.96
CA ARG A 54 -0.16 -4.65 -18.16
C ARG A 54 -0.89 -4.67 -16.82
N ALA A 55 -1.82 -5.59 -16.62
CA ALA A 55 -2.52 -5.79 -15.35
C ALA A 55 -1.72 -6.72 -14.45
N GLY A 56 -2.27 -7.09 -13.30
CA GLY A 56 -1.66 -8.02 -12.35
C GLY A 56 -1.14 -7.36 -11.09
N PHE A 57 -1.45 -6.09 -10.88
CA PHE A 57 -1.13 -5.38 -9.64
C PHE A 57 -2.38 -4.72 -9.06
N ALA A 58 -2.34 -4.37 -7.78
CA ALA A 58 -3.46 -3.70 -7.12
C ALA A 58 -3.51 -2.23 -7.55
N HIS A 59 -4.45 -1.89 -8.43
CA HIS A 59 -4.56 -0.56 -9.05
C HIS A 59 -4.83 0.54 -8.03
N ASP A 60 -5.54 0.22 -6.96
CA ASP A 60 -5.84 1.17 -5.88
C ASP A 60 -4.57 1.76 -5.28
N PHE A 61 -3.47 1.03 -5.34
CA PHE A 61 -2.18 1.49 -4.82
C PHE A 61 -1.71 2.77 -5.51
N LEU A 62 -2.00 2.93 -6.79
CA LEU A 62 -1.62 4.15 -7.52
C LEU A 62 -2.33 5.38 -6.96
N ASP A 63 -3.63 5.24 -6.63
CA ASP A 63 -4.40 6.32 -6.01
C ASP A 63 -3.89 6.62 -4.60
N VAL A 64 -3.62 5.57 -3.82
CA VAL A 64 -3.07 5.72 -2.48
C VAL A 64 -1.72 6.43 -2.54
N LEU A 65 -0.85 6.02 -3.46
CA LEU A 65 0.49 6.61 -3.61
C LEU A 65 0.41 8.09 -4.00
N ALA A 66 -0.50 8.45 -4.91
CA ALA A 66 -0.71 9.84 -5.29
C ALA A 66 -1.15 10.69 -4.10
N ARG A 67 -2.03 10.16 -3.24
CA ARG A 67 -2.51 10.86 -2.05
C ARG A 67 -1.44 10.91 -0.95
N LEU A 68 -0.56 9.92 -0.89
CA LEU A 68 0.54 9.88 0.08
C LEU A 68 1.70 10.79 -0.30
N ALA A 69 1.86 11.14 -1.57
CA ALA A 69 3.04 11.86 -2.06
C ALA A 69 3.40 13.11 -1.25
N PRO A 70 2.46 14.01 -0.89
CA PRO A 70 2.79 15.18 -0.06
C PRO A 70 3.31 14.80 1.33
N HIS A 71 2.77 13.74 1.92
CA HIS A 71 3.17 13.28 3.25
C HIS A 71 4.54 12.62 3.22
N LEU A 72 4.86 11.89 2.15
CA LEU A 72 6.18 11.29 1.95
C LEU A 72 7.25 12.37 1.76
N ALA A 73 6.92 13.43 1.02
CA ALA A 73 7.83 14.55 0.84
C ALA A 73 8.14 15.26 2.17
N ALA A 74 7.14 15.36 3.06
CA ALA A 74 7.30 15.95 4.38
C ALA A 74 8.00 15.01 5.38
N GLN A 75 8.01 13.72 5.10
CA GLN A 75 8.56 12.68 5.98
C GLN A 75 9.52 11.77 5.20
N PRO A 76 10.71 12.26 4.82
CA PRO A 76 11.60 11.52 3.92
C PRO A 76 12.15 10.20 4.49
N LYS A 77 12.03 10.00 5.81
CA LYS A 77 12.48 8.74 6.44
C LYS A 77 11.39 7.67 6.47
N LEU A 78 10.14 8.03 6.18
CA LEU A 78 9.03 7.08 6.14
C LEU A 78 9.18 6.18 4.92
N LYS A 79 9.11 4.87 5.15
CA LYS A 79 9.21 3.86 4.10
C LYS A 79 7.89 3.11 3.96
N ILE A 80 7.54 2.79 2.73
CA ILE A 80 6.35 2.01 2.41
C ILE A 80 6.77 0.59 2.06
N VAL A 81 6.06 -0.38 2.66
CA VAL A 81 6.24 -1.80 2.38
C VAL A 81 4.89 -2.37 1.95
N THR A 82 4.84 -2.97 0.78
CA THR A 82 3.56 -3.44 0.23
C THR A 82 3.74 -4.63 -0.70
N ASN A 83 2.69 -5.45 -0.83
CA ASN A 83 2.58 -6.49 -1.84
C ASN A 83 1.67 -6.08 -3.01
N ALA A 84 1.40 -4.78 -3.18
CA ALA A 84 0.55 -4.26 -4.25
C ALA A 84 1.06 -4.56 -5.66
N GLY A 85 2.34 -4.88 -5.80
CA GLY A 85 2.95 -5.22 -7.09
C GLY A 85 2.34 -6.48 -7.72
N GLY A 86 1.81 -7.37 -6.88
CA GLY A 86 1.09 -8.54 -7.35
C GLY A 86 1.97 -9.51 -8.10
N MET A 87 1.52 -9.83 -9.30
CA MET A 87 2.17 -10.84 -10.16
C MET A 87 3.08 -10.21 -11.20
#